data_ede48172f4f90d7913f0665ba1d18ee5
#
_entry.id   ede48172f4f90d7913f0665ba1d18ee5
#
_cell.length_a   1.000
_cell.length_b   1.000
_cell.length_c   1.000
_cell.angle_alpha   90.00
_cell.angle_beta   90.00
_cell.angle_gamma   90.00
#
_symmetry.space_group_name_H-M   'P 1'
#
loop_
_entity.id
_entity.type
_entity.pdbx_description
1 polymer ?
#
loop_
_entity_poly.entity_id
_entity_poly.type
_entity_poly.pdbx_seq_one_letter_code
_entity_poly.pdbx_strand_id
1 'polypeptide(L)'
;MRRIAVIGSGIAGLMTAHDLLKHGYDVTLYSDRSPEDWLNKSRPTGIAARFESSLAYERELGLAHWDKDFPPIEGVYLIFSMQPTIPFIILAGRLSENGAAIDVRLQSYRWMNDLVERGGKLRIENIDIPRLDTISAENDLTIVAAGKAEIANLFERNEARSVYTKPQRKLAMVVVKNTGKFEKIPYNPVKFNFIGDHGEAFWIPYYHKSVGMTWNLLFEAKADGKMDKFTNAKSGDEVLVIAKNVIKELFPWDYDWFKNAELADENGWLTGALTPIVRNPVGKLPSGRIVTGVGDTLTTLDPIAGQGANNVYRMAKNLVQNIVKHGNGTFDAAWMSNTFEEYYEKSGKATIDFTNLLLEPITDAGRQLLIAQYGSNGVSCSGQQVIANAFSDNFADPTFLTSYFTDSAKVRAFISEKTGRHWLPHTAGSLLSVVRDQVRQKIGMTPGAGYW
;
A
#
# COMPACT_ATOMS: atom_id res chain seq x y z
N MET A 1 27.14 -15.63 -18.88
CA MET A 1 25.86 -15.00 -18.41
C MET A 1 25.72 -15.39 -16.94
N ARG A 2 25.49 -14.41 -16.04
CA ARG A 2 25.30 -14.71 -14.62
C ARG A 2 23.93 -15.35 -14.37
N ARG A 3 23.92 -16.35 -13.49
CA ARG A 3 22.72 -17.08 -13.08
C ARG A 3 22.16 -16.48 -11.81
N ILE A 4 20.90 -16.06 -11.84
CA ILE A 4 20.22 -15.48 -10.70
C ILE A 4 18.94 -16.24 -10.40
N ALA A 5 18.82 -16.72 -9.16
CA ALA A 5 17.61 -17.34 -8.66
C ALA A 5 16.76 -16.32 -7.92
N VAL A 6 15.44 -16.30 -8.20
CA VAL A 6 14.46 -15.48 -7.48
C VAL A 6 13.44 -16.42 -6.84
N ILE A 7 13.27 -16.32 -5.52
CA ILE A 7 12.41 -17.20 -4.72
C ILE A 7 11.14 -16.45 -4.33
N GLY A 8 10.02 -16.80 -4.95
CA GLY A 8 8.70 -16.21 -4.73
C GLY A 8 8.17 -15.48 -5.96
N SER A 9 6.91 -15.75 -6.32
CA SER A 9 6.21 -15.25 -7.51
C SER A 9 5.12 -14.22 -7.19
N GLY A 10 5.26 -13.52 -6.08
CA GLY A 10 4.51 -12.29 -5.82
C GLY A 10 5.09 -11.10 -6.61
N ILE A 11 4.52 -9.91 -6.43
CA ILE A 11 4.95 -8.69 -7.14
C ILE A 11 6.47 -8.47 -7.04
N ALA A 12 7.05 -8.59 -5.84
CA ALA A 12 8.48 -8.37 -5.63
C ALA A 12 9.36 -9.26 -6.50
N GLY A 13 9.09 -10.58 -6.48
CA GLY A 13 9.86 -11.55 -7.25
C GLY A 13 9.67 -11.40 -8.74
N LEU A 14 8.44 -11.20 -9.19
CA LEU A 14 8.13 -11.05 -10.61
C LEU A 14 8.74 -9.78 -11.21
N MET A 15 8.60 -8.62 -10.54
CA MET A 15 9.24 -7.38 -10.99
C MET A 15 10.76 -7.52 -11.08
N THR A 16 11.38 -8.11 -10.05
CA THR A 16 12.82 -8.36 -10.03
C THR A 16 13.26 -9.31 -11.16
N ALA A 17 12.52 -10.41 -11.36
CA ALA A 17 12.83 -11.41 -12.39
C ALA A 17 12.72 -10.84 -13.80
N HIS A 18 11.66 -10.08 -14.10
CA HIS A 18 11.49 -9.47 -15.41
C HIS A 18 12.53 -8.40 -15.71
N ASP A 19 12.91 -7.58 -14.75
CA ASP A 19 13.92 -6.54 -14.95
C ASP A 19 15.32 -7.16 -15.14
N LEU A 20 15.66 -8.18 -14.36
CA LEU A 20 16.88 -8.95 -14.56
C LEU A 20 16.94 -9.62 -15.95
N LEU A 21 15.82 -10.21 -16.38
CA LEU A 21 15.73 -10.83 -17.71
C LEU A 21 15.90 -9.81 -18.83
N LYS A 22 15.30 -8.61 -18.69
CA LYS A 22 15.49 -7.47 -19.61
C LYS A 22 16.95 -7.07 -19.75
N HIS A 23 17.74 -7.20 -18.68
CA HIS A 23 19.18 -6.89 -18.66
C HIS A 23 20.08 -8.07 -19.04
N GLY A 24 19.50 -9.18 -19.54
CA GLY A 24 20.24 -10.31 -20.11
C GLY A 24 20.82 -11.27 -19.08
N TYR A 25 20.30 -11.34 -17.86
CA TYR A 25 20.69 -12.36 -16.88
C TYR A 25 19.98 -13.71 -17.16
N ASP A 26 20.60 -14.82 -16.76
CA ASP A 26 19.96 -16.14 -16.76
C ASP A 26 19.12 -16.27 -15.47
N VAL A 27 17.80 -16.06 -15.59
CA VAL A 27 16.90 -15.94 -14.44
C VAL A 27 16.07 -17.19 -14.27
N THR A 28 16.09 -17.75 -13.06
CA THR A 28 15.16 -18.81 -12.64
C THR A 28 14.27 -18.29 -11.50
N LEU A 29 12.96 -18.23 -11.76
CA LEU A 29 11.93 -17.89 -10.76
C LEU A 29 11.38 -19.18 -10.16
N TYR A 30 11.38 -19.28 -8.84
CA TYR A 30 10.77 -20.37 -8.08
C TYR A 30 9.45 -19.90 -7.46
N SER A 31 8.40 -20.70 -7.64
CA SER A 31 7.05 -20.42 -7.14
C SER A 31 6.47 -21.64 -6.44
N ASP A 32 5.80 -21.43 -5.31
CA ASP A 32 5.09 -22.50 -4.58
C ASP A 32 3.78 -22.93 -5.27
N ARG A 33 3.36 -22.22 -6.32
CA ARG A 33 2.13 -22.49 -7.07
C ARG A 33 2.28 -22.13 -8.53
N SER A 34 1.48 -22.79 -9.39
CA SER A 34 1.42 -22.51 -10.82
C SER A 34 0.73 -21.16 -11.10
N PRO A 35 0.89 -20.61 -12.33
CA PRO A 35 0.09 -19.46 -12.77
C PRO A 35 -1.42 -19.69 -12.58
N GLU A 36 -1.92 -20.87 -12.95
CA GLU A 36 -3.33 -21.25 -12.83
C GLU A 36 -3.79 -21.33 -11.36
N ASP A 37 -2.92 -21.82 -10.47
CA ASP A 37 -3.21 -21.85 -9.02
C ASP A 37 -3.27 -20.44 -8.43
N TRP A 38 -2.41 -19.53 -8.89
CA TRP A 38 -2.50 -18.12 -8.54
C TRP A 38 -3.87 -17.55 -8.91
N LEU A 39 -4.30 -17.75 -10.16
CA LEU A 39 -5.54 -17.17 -10.67
C LEU A 39 -6.79 -17.81 -10.02
N ASN A 40 -6.81 -19.14 -9.88
CA ASN A 40 -8.06 -19.87 -9.60
C ASN A 40 -8.20 -20.33 -8.16
N LYS A 41 -7.09 -20.59 -7.44
CA LYS A 41 -7.13 -21.21 -6.10
C LYS A 41 -6.63 -20.28 -4.98
N SER A 42 -5.92 -19.20 -5.32
CA SER A 42 -5.33 -18.32 -4.32
C SER A 42 -6.31 -17.26 -3.83
N ARG A 43 -6.12 -16.83 -2.59
CA ARG A 43 -6.61 -15.55 -2.10
C ARG A 43 -5.66 -14.43 -2.52
N PRO A 44 -6.12 -13.20 -2.69
CA PRO A 44 -5.22 -12.07 -2.90
C PRO A 44 -4.32 -11.90 -1.65
N THR A 45 -3.04 -11.70 -1.86
CA THR A 45 -2.06 -11.48 -0.77
C THR A 45 -2.03 -10.05 -0.26
N GLY A 46 -2.78 -9.16 -0.91
CA GLY A 46 -2.92 -7.74 -0.58
C GLY A 46 -3.71 -7.03 -1.67
N ILE A 47 -3.92 -5.72 -1.50
CA ILE A 47 -4.69 -4.90 -2.43
C ILE A 47 -3.80 -4.38 -3.56
N ALA A 48 -2.52 -4.14 -3.25
CA ALA A 48 -1.51 -3.66 -4.18
C ALA A 48 -1.93 -2.38 -4.94
N ALA A 49 -2.45 -1.40 -4.21
CA ALA A 49 -2.64 -0.06 -4.76
C ALA A 49 -1.29 0.54 -5.14
N ARG A 50 -1.16 1.01 -6.37
CA ARG A 50 0.07 1.54 -6.96
C ARG A 50 -0.14 2.94 -7.48
N PHE A 51 0.88 3.77 -7.30
CA PHE A 51 0.93 5.11 -7.85
C PHE A 51 1.81 5.16 -9.09
N GLU A 52 1.83 6.30 -9.77
CA GLU A 52 2.43 6.46 -11.10
C GLU A 52 3.87 5.94 -11.19
N SER A 53 4.72 6.18 -10.19
CA SER A 53 6.11 5.69 -10.24
C SER A 53 6.22 4.17 -10.35
N SER A 54 5.27 3.43 -9.75
CA SER A 54 5.18 1.97 -9.85
C SER A 54 4.59 1.54 -11.19
N LEU A 55 3.54 2.21 -11.65
CA LEU A 55 2.88 1.95 -12.94
C LEU A 55 3.82 2.26 -14.13
N ALA A 56 4.60 3.34 -14.03
CA ALA A 56 5.63 3.66 -15.03
C ALA A 56 6.68 2.55 -15.13
N TYR A 57 7.06 1.94 -14.01
CA TYR A 57 7.99 0.82 -14.02
C TYR A 57 7.38 -0.46 -14.62
N GLU A 58 6.08 -0.72 -14.38
CA GLU A 58 5.38 -1.81 -15.09
C GLU A 58 5.39 -1.57 -16.61
N ARG A 59 5.11 -0.34 -17.06
CA ARG A 59 5.18 0.03 -18.48
C ARG A 59 6.59 -0.13 -19.06
N GLU A 60 7.61 0.30 -18.32
CA GLU A 60 9.02 0.15 -18.70
C GLU A 60 9.41 -1.32 -18.94
N LEU A 61 8.82 -2.23 -18.16
CA LEU A 61 9.05 -3.67 -18.27
C LEU A 61 8.07 -4.36 -19.23
N GLY A 62 7.12 -3.65 -19.83
CA GLY A 62 6.09 -4.21 -20.70
C GLY A 62 5.12 -5.14 -19.95
N LEU A 63 4.80 -4.83 -18.71
CA LEU A 63 3.93 -5.58 -17.80
C LEU A 63 2.59 -4.90 -17.53
N ALA A 64 2.36 -3.72 -18.08
CA ALA A 64 1.18 -2.90 -17.86
C ALA A 64 0.00 -3.33 -18.75
N HIS A 65 -0.45 -4.57 -18.62
CA HIS A 65 -1.49 -5.16 -19.48
C HIS A 65 -2.88 -4.53 -19.31
N TRP A 66 -3.14 -3.83 -18.22
CA TRP A 66 -4.48 -3.35 -17.85
C TRP A 66 -4.59 -1.83 -17.79
N ASP A 67 -3.62 -1.08 -18.36
CA ASP A 67 -3.59 0.39 -18.30
C ASP A 67 -4.86 1.07 -18.85
N LYS A 68 -5.63 0.37 -19.68
CA LYS A 68 -6.89 0.88 -20.26
C LYS A 68 -8.15 0.34 -19.59
N ASP A 69 -8.01 -0.62 -18.67
CA ASP A 69 -9.13 -1.41 -18.15
C ASP A 69 -9.42 -1.13 -16.67
N PHE A 70 -8.41 -0.73 -15.89
CA PHE A 70 -8.61 -0.53 -14.46
C PHE A 70 -9.35 0.78 -14.13
N PRO A 71 -10.15 0.82 -13.05
CA PRO A 71 -10.67 2.07 -12.54
C PRO A 71 -9.52 2.89 -11.95
N PRO A 72 -9.29 4.15 -12.43
CA PRO A 72 -8.19 4.96 -11.92
C PRO A 72 -8.42 5.34 -10.45
N ILE A 73 -7.35 5.40 -9.68
CA ILE A 73 -7.31 6.07 -8.38
C ILE A 73 -6.89 7.52 -8.66
N GLU A 74 -7.83 8.45 -8.62
CA GLU A 74 -7.61 9.84 -9.03
C GLU A 74 -7.28 10.78 -7.86
N GLY A 75 -7.32 10.27 -6.63
CA GLY A 75 -7.06 11.07 -5.44
C GLY A 75 -7.38 10.33 -4.15
N VAL A 76 -7.37 11.05 -3.06
CA VAL A 76 -7.78 10.55 -1.74
C VAL A 76 -8.97 11.38 -1.23
N TYR A 77 -9.87 10.71 -0.51
CA TYR A 77 -10.99 11.34 0.16
C TYR A 77 -11.00 10.86 1.61
N LEU A 78 -10.73 11.74 2.54
CA LEU A 78 -10.52 11.40 3.94
C LEU A 78 -11.67 11.91 4.80
N ILE A 79 -12.21 11.03 5.63
CA ILE A 79 -13.17 11.38 6.69
C ILE A 79 -12.54 11.03 8.03
N PHE A 80 -12.40 12.02 8.87
CA PHE A 80 -12.00 11.84 10.26
C PHE A 80 -13.23 11.98 11.16
N SER A 81 -13.42 11.03 12.06
CA SER A 81 -14.51 11.01 13.04
C SER A 81 -13.95 10.70 14.42
N MET A 82 -14.29 11.53 15.39
CA MET A 82 -13.94 11.25 16.78
C MET A 82 -14.81 10.18 17.41
N GLN A 83 -16.03 10.03 16.89
CA GLN A 83 -17.04 9.06 17.32
C GLN A 83 -17.76 8.45 16.11
N PRO A 84 -18.24 7.20 16.21
CA PRO A 84 -19.06 6.62 15.18
C PRO A 84 -20.22 7.53 14.76
N THR A 85 -20.62 7.44 13.51
CA THR A 85 -21.78 8.14 12.90
C THR A 85 -21.67 9.66 12.72
N ILE A 86 -20.60 10.30 13.22
CA ILE A 86 -20.45 11.78 13.16
C ILE A 86 -19.13 12.14 12.47
N PRO A 87 -19.12 12.49 11.17
CA PRO A 87 -17.94 13.03 10.51
C PRO A 87 -17.47 14.34 11.18
N PHE A 88 -16.16 14.47 11.43
CA PHE A 88 -15.59 15.66 12.06
C PHE A 88 -14.84 16.54 11.06
N ILE A 89 -13.93 15.94 10.27
CA ILE A 89 -13.18 16.63 9.21
C ILE A 89 -13.30 15.81 7.94
N ILE A 90 -13.57 16.48 6.82
CA ILE A 90 -13.57 15.87 5.49
C ILE A 90 -12.58 16.62 4.62
N LEU A 91 -11.72 15.88 3.95
CA LEU A 91 -10.69 16.39 3.06
C LEU A 91 -10.73 15.64 1.74
N ALA A 92 -10.59 16.37 0.64
CA ALA A 92 -10.63 15.81 -0.71
C ALA A 92 -9.47 16.36 -1.54
N GLY A 93 -8.48 15.51 -1.83
CA GLY A 93 -7.31 15.87 -2.61
C GLY A 93 -7.15 15.02 -3.86
N ARG A 94 -6.78 15.65 -4.98
CA ARG A 94 -6.44 14.96 -6.22
C ARG A 94 -4.98 14.53 -6.20
N LEU A 95 -4.68 13.43 -6.86
CA LEU A 95 -3.32 13.06 -7.24
C LEU A 95 -2.92 13.82 -8.51
N SER A 96 -1.65 14.17 -8.63
CA SER A 96 -1.09 14.72 -9.86
C SER A 96 -1.14 13.72 -11.01
N GLU A 97 -0.93 12.43 -10.70
CA GLU A 97 -1.02 11.32 -11.63
C GLU A 97 -1.84 10.19 -11.01
N ASN A 98 -2.65 9.52 -11.83
CA ASN A 98 -3.55 8.48 -11.35
C ASN A 98 -2.81 7.23 -10.86
N GLY A 99 -3.36 6.61 -9.82
CA GLY A 99 -2.95 5.29 -9.37
C GLY A 99 -3.88 4.18 -9.88
N ALA A 100 -3.57 2.94 -9.53
CA ALA A 100 -4.37 1.75 -9.83
C ALA A 100 -4.26 0.71 -8.73
N ALA A 101 -5.30 -0.11 -8.57
CA ALA A 101 -5.24 -1.36 -7.82
C ALA A 101 -5.77 -2.49 -8.71
N ILE A 102 -4.92 -3.48 -8.98
CA ILE A 102 -5.23 -4.64 -9.83
C ILE A 102 -5.04 -5.90 -9.01
N ASP A 103 -5.90 -6.87 -9.23
CA ASP A 103 -5.86 -8.18 -8.56
C ASP A 103 -4.49 -8.84 -8.72
N VAL A 104 -3.80 -9.03 -7.61
CA VAL A 104 -2.44 -9.62 -7.60
C VAL A 104 -2.44 -11.05 -8.14
N ARG A 105 -3.57 -11.76 -8.08
CA ARG A 105 -3.73 -13.10 -8.64
C ARG A 105 -3.68 -13.07 -10.16
N LEU A 106 -4.34 -12.07 -10.76
CA LEU A 106 -4.33 -11.83 -12.20
C LEU A 106 -2.94 -11.40 -12.68
N GLN A 107 -2.29 -10.53 -11.94
CA GLN A 107 -0.93 -10.09 -12.25
C GLN A 107 0.09 -11.23 -12.15
N SER A 108 0.09 -11.99 -11.06
CA SER A 108 1.00 -13.11 -10.90
C SER A 108 0.80 -14.16 -12.01
N TYR A 109 -0.47 -14.49 -12.33
CA TYR A 109 -0.78 -15.37 -13.46
C TYR A 109 -0.17 -14.87 -14.76
N ARG A 110 -0.47 -13.64 -15.15
CA ARG A 110 -0.03 -13.09 -16.43
C ARG A 110 1.49 -12.93 -16.49
N TRP A 111 2.07 -12.35 -15.48
CA TRP A 111 3.51 -12.07 -15.47
C TRP A 111 4.38 -13.32 -15.36
N MET A 112 3.92 -14.40 -14.73
CA MET A 112 4.62 -15.68 -14.75
C MET A 112 4.66 -16.27 -16.16
N ASN A 113 3.55 -16.19 -16.92
CA ASN A 113 3.50 -16.62 -18.31
C ASN A 113 4.39 -15.73 -19.19
N ASP A 114 4.32 -14.41 -19.04
CA ASP A 114 5.19 -13.47 -19.75
C ASP A 114 6.69 -13.74 -19.50
N LEU A 115 7.04 -14.14 -18.26
CA LEU A 115 8.42 -14.49 -17.93
C LEU A 115 8.93 -15.66 -18.75
N VAL A 116 8.11 -16.70 -18.88
CA VAL A 116 8.44 -17.89 -19.68
C VAL A 116 8.50 -17.56 -21.17
N GLU A 117 7.52 -16.81 -21.69
CA GLU A 117 7.48 -16.33 -23.07
C GLU A 117 8.74 -15.52 -23.45
N ARG A 118 9.30 -14.78 -22.50
CA ARG A 118 10.54 -13.98 -22.67
C ARG A 118 11.84 -14.77 -22.43
N GLY A 119 11.75 -16.08 -22.19
CA GLY A 119 12.91 -16.96 -22.02
C GLY A 119 13.40 -17.11 -20.58
N GLY A 120 12.70 -16.56 -19.57
CA GLY A 120 12.94 -16.84 -18.17
C GLY A 120 12.54 -18.27 -17.81
N LYS A 121 13.20 -18.83 -16.79
CA LYS A 121 12.90 -20.17 -16.30
C LYS A 121 11.94 -20.09 -15.10
N LEU A 122 10.83 -20.81 -15.18
CA LEU A 122 9.87 -20.96 -14.09
C LEU A 122 9.96 -22.37 -13.51
N ARG A 123 10.10 -22.46 -12.17
CA ARG A 123 10.10 -23.71 -11.41
C ARG A 123 8.98 -23.67 -10.38
N ILE A 124 8.01 -24.60 -10.52
CA ILE A 124 6.94 -24.75 -9.53
C ILE A 124 7.44 -25.71 -8.45
N GLU A 125 7.89 -25.14 -7.35
CA GLU A 125 8.52 -25.87 -6.27
C GLU A 125 8.35 -25.10 -4.94
N ASN A 126 7.97 -25.84 -3.89
CA ASN A 126 7.90 -25.29 -2.54
C ASN A 126 9.28 -25.30 -1.91
N ILE A 127 9.93 -24.14 -1.81
CA ILE A 127 11.28 -24.01 -1.30
C ILE A 127 11.27 -24.00 0.25
N ASP A 128 12.11 -24.85 0.83
CA ASP A 128 12.52 -24.85 2.24
C ASP A 128 13.99 -24.39 2.38
N ILE A 129 14.50 -24.34 3.61
CA ILE A 129 15.88 -23.86 3.88
C ILE A 129 16.94 -24.77 3.23
N PRO A 130 16.89 -26.14 3.34
CA PRO A 130 17.84 -27.00 2.65
C PRO A 130 17.83 -26.84 1.13
N ARG A 131 16.65 -26.70 0.55
CA ARG A 131 16.53 -26.49 -0.89
C ARG A 131 17.05 -25.10 -1.30
N LEU A 132 16.78 -24.08 -0.51
CA LEU A 132 17.32 -22.72 -0.72
C LEU A 132 18.87 -22.72 -0.70
N ASP A 133 19.45 -23.49 0.22
CA ASP A 133 20.90 -23.64 0.32
C ASP A 133 21.49 -24.30 -0.96
N THR A 134 20.84 -25.35 -1.47
CA THR A 134 21.21 -25.98 -2.75
C THR A 134 21.13 -24.98 -3.90
N ILE A 135 20.02 -24.26 -4.02
CA ILE A 135 19.82 -23.24 -5.06
C ILE A 135 20.89 -22.16 -4.99
N SER A 136 21.25 -21.72 -3.78
CA SER A 136 22.29 -20.71 -3.59
C SER A 136 23.68 -21.17 -4.04
N ALA A 137 23.95 -22.49 -3.99
CA ALA A 137 25.17 -23.06 -4.48
C ALA A 137 25.28 -23.10 -6.02
N GLU A 138 24.13 -23.12 -6.69
CA GLU A 138 24.02 -23.27 -8.15
C GLU A 138 23.96 -21.93 -8.90
N ASN A 139 23.82 -20.80 -8.16
CA ASN A 139 23.60 -19.47 -8.73
C ASN A 139 24.63 -18.46 -8.22
N ASP A 140 24.89 -17.44 -9.02
CA ASP A 140 25.80 -16.34 -8.66
C ASP A 140 25.16 -15.42 -7.61
N LEU A 141 23.82 -15.31 -7.63
CA LEU A 141 23.03 -14.57 -6.64
C LEU A 141 21.68 -15.28 -6.45
N THR A 142 21.23 -15.34 -5.21
CA THR A 142 19.87 -15.81 -4.86
C THR A 142 19.15 -14.69 -4.12
N ILE A 143 17.96 -14.32 -4.65
CA ILE A 143 17.12 -13.25 -4.15
C ILE A 143 15.85 -13.85 -3.57
N VAL A 144 15.57 -13.56 -2.30
CA VAL A 144 14.38 -14.04 -1.59
C VAL A 144 13.30 -12.96 -1.62
N ALA A 145 12.18 -13.28 -2.26
CA ALA A 145 10.97 -12.47 -2.36
C ALA A 145 9.74 -13.21 -1.77
N ALA A 146 9.98 -14.12 -0.81
CA ALA A 146 8.97 -14.99 -0.26
C ALA A 146 8.53 -14.53 1.14
N GLY A 147 7.21 -14.44 1.34
CA GLY A 147 6.61 -14.08 2.64
C GLY A 147 6.51 -15.23 3.65
N LYS A 148 7.11 -16.43 3.39
CA LYS A 148 7.13 -17.54 4.34
C LYS A 148 7.93 -17.18 5.57
N ALA A 149 7.33 -17.29 6.75
CA ALA A 149 7.95 -16.93 8.02
C ALA A 149 9.31 -17.63 8.23
N GLU A 150 9.41 -18.92 7.89
CA GLU A 150 10.64 -19.71 8.04
C GLU A 150 11.80 -19.13 7.24
N ILE A 151 11.57 -18.79 5.96
CA ILE A 151 12.61 -18.20 5.10
C ILE A 151 12.89 -16.74 5.49
N ALA A 152 11.84 -15.99 5.84
CA ALA A 152 12.01 -14.61 6.27
C ALA A 152 12.82 -14.49 7.57
N ASN A 153 12.80 -15.49 8.43
CA ASN A 153 13.58 -15.55 9.68
C ASN A 153 15.10 -15.74 9.45
N LEU A 154 15.53 -16.04 8.23
CA LEU A 154 16.96 -16.01 7.86
C LEU A 154 17.53 -14.57 7.87
N PHE A 155 16.65 -13.58 7.77
CA PHE A 155 16.98 -12.16 7.75
C PHE A 155 16.69 -11.57 9.13
N GLU A 156 17.75 -11.22 9.84
CA GLU A 156 17.67 -10.69 11.20
C GLU A 156 16.84 -9.39 11.24
N ARG A 157 16.02 -9.25 12.26
CA ARG A 157 15.31 -7.99 12.53
C ARG A 157 16.32 -6.87 12.78
N ASN A 158 16.10 -5.73 12.12
CA ASN A 158 16.85 -4.51 12.41
C ASN A 158 16.14 -3.74 13.53
N GLU A 159 16.62 -3.85 14.74
CA GLU A 159 15.99 -3.26 15.93
C GLU A 159 15.96 -1.72 15.89
N ALA A 160 16.96 -1.10 15.28
CA ALA A 160 17.04 0.35 15.17
C ALA A 160 15.97 0.94 14.21
N ARG A 161 15.47 0.13 13.27
CA ARG A 161 14.51 0.53 12.23
C ARG A 161 13.11 -0.06 12.41
N SER A 162 12.95 -0.99 13.36
CA SER A 162 11.67 -1.66 13.62
C SER A 162 11.03 -1.14 14.89
N VAL A 163 10.03 -0.27 14.77
CA VAL A 163 9.38 0.38 15.91
C VAL A 163 8.46 -0.58 16.68
N TYR A 164 7.74 -1.45 15.97
CA TYR A 164 6.70 -2.29 16.55
C TYR A 164 7.16 -3.72 16.76
N THR A 165 6.74 -4.33 17.87
CA THR A 165 7.00 -5.75 18.21
C THR A 165 5.75 -6.62 18.10
N LYS A 166 4.59 -6.00 17.80
CA LYS A 166 3.29 -6.66 17.63
C LYS A 166 2.46 -5.94 16.56
N PRO A 167 1.45 -6.60 16.00
CA PRO A 167 0.52 -5.96 15.09
C PRO A 167 -0.17 -4.75 15.72
N GLN A 168 -0.31 -3.67 14.95
CA GLN A 168 -0.98 -2.45 15.38
C GLN A 168 -2.48 -2.47 15.03
N ARG A 169 -2.85 -3.26 14.02
CA ARG A 169 -4.22 -3.42 13.52
C ARG A 169 -4.53 -4.90 13.29
N LYS A 170 -5.81 -5.25 13.42
CA LYS A 170 -6.38 -6.48 12.88
C LYS A 170 -7.00 -6.16 11.54
N LEU A 171 -6.62 -6.90 10.53
CA LEU A 171 -6.89 -6.61 9.13
C LEU A 171 -8.01 -7.50 8.60
N ALA A 172 -8.91 -6.93 7.79
CA ALA A 172 -9.83 -7.67 6.96
C ALA A 172 -10.01 -6.96 5.63
N MET A 173 -9.99 -7.71 4.55
CA MET A 173 -10.35 -7.17 3.24
C MET A 173 -11.35 -8.06 2.54
N VAL A 174 -12.20 -7.47 1.71
CA VAL A 174 -13.15 -8.17 0.85
C VAL A 174 -13.34 -7.43 -0.46
N VAL A 175 -13.29 -8.16 -1.58
CA VAL A 175 -13.56 -7.61 -2.91
C VAL A 175 -15.03 -7.76 -3.22
N VAL A 176 -15.69 -6.65 -3.57
CA VAL A 176 -17.15 -6.59 -3.74
C VAL A 176 -17.54 -6.05 -5.11
N LYS A 177 -18.68 -6.54 -5.63
CA LYS A 177 -19.36 -6.09 -6.84
C LYS A 177 -20.76 -5.57 -6.50
N ASN A 178 -21.50 -5.08 -7.47
CA ASN A 178 -22.88 -4.57 -7.33
C ASN A 178 -23.01 -3.47 -6.27
N THR A 179 -22.00 -2.60 -6.20
CA THR A 179 -22.02 -1.44 -5.32
C THR A 179 -22.82 -0.28 -5.95
N GLY A 180 -23.28 0.65 -5.12
CA GLY A 180 -23.78 1.94 -5.59
C GLY A 180 -22.66 2.81 -6.20
N LYS A 181 -22.96 4.10 -6.41
CA LYS A 181 -21.99 5.09 -6.92
C LYS A 181 -21.78 6.20 -5.90
N PHE A 182 -20.57 6.71 -5.82
CA PHE A 182 -20.26 7.95 -5.09
C PHE A 182 -20.67 9.18 -5.91
N GLU A 183 -21.96 9.43 -6.04
CA GLU A 183 -22.46 10.51 -6.90
C GLU A 183 -21.98 11.91 -6.50
N LYS A 184 -21.62 12.09 -5.24
CA LYS A 184 -21.20 13.39 -4.68
C LYS A 184 -19.70 13.63 -4.63
N ILE A 185 -18.88 12.63 -4.96
CA ILE A 185 -17.46 12.77 -5.11
C ILE A 185 -17.14 12.85 -6.61
N PRO A 186 -16.59 13.95 -7.12
CA PRO A 186 -16.45 14.19 -8.56
C PRO A 186 -15.25 13.45 -9.20
N TYR A 187 -14.68 12.45 -8.53
CA TYR A 187 -13.57 11.64 -8.99
C TYR A 187 -13.55 10.29 -8.27
N ASN A 188 -12.74 9.34 -8.71
CA ASN A 188 -12.58 8.04 -8.09
C ASN A 188 -11.45 8.06 -7.02
N PRO A 189 -11.76 8.27 -5.74
CA PRO A 189 -10.72 8.30 -4.70
C PRO A 189 -10.44 6.91 -4.14
N VAL A 190 -9.29 6.75 -3.49
CA VAL A 190 -9.23 5.91 -2.31
C VAL A 190 -9.95 6.69 -1.20
N LYS A 191 -11.04 6.11 -0.70
CA LYS A 191 -11.79 6.73 0.39
C LYS A 191 -11.35 6.17 1.73
N PHE A 192 -10.83 7.04 2.58
CA PHE A 192 -10.35 6.73 3.92
C PHE A 192 -11.39 7.16 4.96
N ASN A 193 -11.69 6.30 5.90
CA ASN A 193 -12.53 6.58 7.07
C ASN A 193 -11.73 6.27 8.33
N PHE A 194 -11.40 7.31 9.10
CA PHE A 194 -10.71 7.20 10.39
C PHE A 194 -11.71 7.39 11.52
N ILE A 195 -11.84 6.41 12.41
CA ILE A 195 -12.75 6.51 13.55
C ILE A 195 -12.01 6.27 14.88
N GLY A 196 -11.55 7.33 15.48
CA GLY A 196 -11.06 7.41 16.86
C GLY A 196 -10.35 6.12 17.35
N ASP A 197 -10.89 5.52 18.41
CA ASP A 197 -10.33 4.29 19.01
C ASP A 197 -10.83 2.99 18.37
N HIS A 198 -11.53 3.08 17.22
CA HIS A 198 -12.12 1.89 16.59
C HIS A 198 -11.32 1.37 15.40
N GLY A 199 -10.54 2.22 14.75
CA GLY A 199 -9.72 1.86 13.60
C GLY A 199 -10.05 2.64 12.34
N GLU A 200 -9.57 2.13 11.23
CA GLU A 200 -9.63 2.75 9.92
C GLU A 200 -10.30 1.81 8.89
N ALA A 201 -10.99 2.38 7.91
CA ALA A 201 -11.54 1.62 6.80
C ALA A 201 -11.32 2.35 5.47
N PHE A 202 -11.03 1.59 4.42
CA PHE A 202 -10.64 2.11 3.12
C PHE A 202 -11.47 1.48 2.02
N TRP A 203 -11.98 2.32 1.12
CA TRP A 203 -12.65 1.86 -0.10
C TRP A 203 -11.75 2.19 -1.28
N ILE A 204 -11.31 1.15 -2.00
CA ILE A 204 -10.28 1.28 -3.03
C ILE A 204 -10.88 0.86 -4.38
N PRO A 205 -10.87 1.72 -5.42
CA PRO A 205 -11.19 1.30 -6.79
C PRO A 205 -10.28 0.15 -7.19
N TYR A 206 -10.84 -0.96 -7.70
CA TYR A 206 -10.12 -2.21 -7.87
C TYR A 206 -10.48 -2.90 -9.17
N TYR A 207 -9.49 -3.43 -9.88
CA TYR A 207 -9.69 -4.27 -11.05
C TYR A 207 -9.57 -5.74 -10.67
N HIS A 208 -10.70 -6.44 -10.65
CA HIS A 208 -10.79 -7.84 -10.23
C HIS A 208 -10.56 -8.79 -11.41
N LYS A 209 -9.96 -9.93 -11.16
CA LYS A 209 -9.55 -10.94 -12.14
C LYS A 209 -10.66 -11.44 -13.09
N SER A 210 -11.93 -11.40 -12.70
CA SER A 210 -13.05 -11.92 -13.49
C SER A 210 -14.23 -10.96 -13.62
N VAL A 211 -14.39 -10.02 -12.67
CA VAL A 211 -15.50 -9.05 -12.68
C VAL A 211 -15.10 -7.75 -13.38
N GLY A 212 -13.80 -7.47 -13.49
CA GLY A 212 -13.30 -6.21 -13.99
C GLY A 212 -13.39 -5.11 -12.92
N MET A 213 -13.88 -3.93 -13.29
CA MET A 213 -13.99 -2.78 -12.39
C MET A 213 -14.89 -3.07 -11.20
N THR A 214 -14.37 -2.86 -9.98
CA THR A 214 -15.04 -3.16 -8.74
C THR A 214 -14.41 -2.39 -7.57
N TRP A 215 -14.69 -2.80 -6.32
CA TRP A 215 -14.15 -2.18 -5.11
C TRP A 215 -13.53 -3.21 -4.19
N ASN A 216 -12.42 -2.84 -3.56
CA ASN A 216 -11.86 -3.55 -2.43
C ASN A 216 -12.17 -2.76 -1.15
N LEU A 217 -12.74 -3.44 -0.15
CA LEU A 217 -12.98 -2.88 1.17
C LEU A 217 -11.91 -3.43 2.11
N LEU A 218 -11.11 -2.55 2.71
CA LEU A 218 -10.12 -2.87 3.72
C LEU A 218 -10.56 -2.28 5.06
N PHE A 219 -10.46 -3.09 6.12
CA PHE A 219 -10.71 -2.70 7.49
C PHE A 219 -9.45 -2.96 8.31
N GLU A 220 -9.04 -1.97 9.08
CA GLU A 220 -7.88 -1.97 9.97
C GLU A 220 -8.36 -1.68 11.38
N ALA A 221 -8.83 -2.72 12.06
CA ALA A 221 -9.43 -2.59 13.38
C ALA A 221 -8.37 -2.43 14.48
N LYS A 222 -8.56 -1.43 15.33
CA LYS A 222 -7.84 -1.37 16.60
C LYS A 222 -8.34 -2.47 17.52
N ALA A 223 -7.44 -3.08 18.28
CA ALA A 223 -7.79 -4.12 19.22
C ALA A 223 -8.88 -3.62 20.20
N ASP A 224 -9.88 -4.47 20.43
CA ASP A 224 -11.04 -4.20 21.28
C ASP A 224 -11.94 -3.03 20.83
N GLY A 225 -11.65 -2.42 19.67
CA GLY A 225 -12.50 -1.43 19.03
C GLY A 225 -13.78 -2.06 18.44
N LYS A 226 -14.83 -1.25 18.21
CA LYS A 226 -16.09 -1.74 17.63
C LYS A 226 -15.92 -2.35 16.22
N MET A 227 -14.82 -2.04 15.53
CA MET A 227 -14.48 -2.62 14.23
C MET A 227 -13.85 -4.01 14.36
N ASP A 228 -13.33 -4.41 15.52
CA ASP A 228 -12.64 -5.68 15.76
C ASP A 228 -13.61 -6.88 15.79
N LYS A 229 -14.19 -7.21 14.63
CA LYS A 229 -15.21 -8.26 14.48
C LYS A 229 -14.84 -9.36 13.48
N PHE A 230 -13.72 -9.23 12.77
CA PHE A 230 -13.40 -10.08 11.62
C PHE A 230 -12.58 -11.35 11.97
N THR A 231 -12.01 -11.44 13.16
CA THR A 231 -11.02 -12.48 13.53
C THR A 231 -11.53 -13.90 13.34
N ASN A 232 -12.84 -14.14 13.54
CA ASN A 232 -13.43 -15.48 13.48
C ASN A 232 -14.11 -15.80 12.14
N ALA A 233 -14.09 -14.89 11.16
CA ALA A 233 -14.68 -15.12 9.85
C ALA A 233 -13.95 -16.23 9.10
N LYS A 234 -14.70 -17.18 8.53
CA LYS A 234 -14.19 -18.37 7.86
C LYS A 234 -14.46 -18.39 6.35
N SER A 235 -15.28 -17.46 5.88
CA SER A 235 -15.63 -17.34 4.46
C SER A 235 -15.72 -15.88 4.03
N GLY A 236 -15.66 -15.64 2.70
CA GLY A 236 -15.86 -14.30 2.14
C GLY A 236 -17.25 -13.74 2.43
N ASP A 237 -18.26 -14.60 2.43
CA ASP A 237 -19.65 -14.19 2.75
C ASP A 237 -19.76 -13.73 4.20
N GLU A 238 -19.11 -14.42 5.16
CA GLU A 238 -19.06 -13.97 6.55
C GLU A 238 -18.34 -12.62 6.68
N VAL A 239 -17.20 -12.44 6.00
CA VAL A 239 -16.48 -11.16 5.99
C VAL A 239 -17.37 -10.05 5.41
N LEU A 240 -18.11 -10.31 4.32
CA LEU A 240 -18.99 -9.34 3.71
C LEU A 240 -20.16 -8.96 4.63
N VAL A 241 -20.78 -9.93 5.29
CA VAL A 241 -21.86 -9.67 6.27
C VAL A 241 -21.35 -8.79 7.42
N ILE A 242 -20.19 -9.13 7.98
CA ILE A 242 -19.56 -8.33 9.04
C ILE A 242 -19.23 -6.93 8.51
N ALA A 243 -18.64 -6.81 7.31
CA ALA A 243 -18.31 -5.54 6.68
C ALA A 243 -19.54 -4.62 6.56
N LYS A 244 -20.65 -5.13 6.03
CA LYS A 244 -21.92 -4.36 5.93
C LYS A 244 -22.42 -3.88 7.29
N ASN A 245 -22.34 -4.71 8.32
CA ASN A 245 -22.74 -4.35 9.68
C ASN A 245 -21.83 -3.28 10.26
N VAL A 246 -20.51 -3.41 10.09
CA VAL A 246 -19.52 -2.42 10.52
C VAL A 246 -19.75 -1.09 9.80
N ILE A 247 -19.97 -1.12 8.48
CA ILE A 247 -20.28 0.10 7.71
C ILE A 247 -21.56 0.76 8.24
N LYS A 248 -22.64 -0.01 8.44
CA LYS A 248 -23.89 0.52 8.97
C LYS A 248 -23.75 1.15 10.36
N GLU A 249 -22.96 0.52 11.23
CA GLU A 249 -22.76 0.96 12.61
C GLU A 249 -21.79 2.14 12.74
N LEU A 250 -20.69 2.12 11.97
CA LEU A 250 -19.59 3.08 12.17
C LEU A 250 -19.52 4.15 11.07
N PHE A 251 -19.93 3.82 9.85
CA PHE A 251 -19.83 4.66 8.65
C PHE A 251 -21.18 4.78 7.91
N PRO A 252 -22.27 5.17 8.58
CA PRO A 252 -23.62 5.10 7.96
C PRO A 252 -23.76 5.94 6.69
N TRP A 253 -22.90 6.95 6.50
CA TRP A 253 -22.83 7.75 5.28
C TRP A 253 -22.38 6.97 4.04
N ASP A 254 -21.80 5.77 4.21
CA ASP A 254 -21.37 4.89 3.12
C ASP A 254 -22.29 3.65 2.99
N TYR A 255 -23.25 3.45 3.90
CA TYR A 255 -24.04 2.22 3.94
C TYR A 255 -24.88 2.00 2.68
N ASP A 256 -25.51 3.07 2.17
CA ASP A 256 -26.34 2.97 0.96
C ASP A 256 -25.55 2.53 -0.26
N TRP A 257 -24.26 2.84 -0.30
CA TRP A 257 -23.38 2.41 -1.36
C TRP A 257 -23.09 0.91 -1.32
N PHE A 258 -22.93 0.34 -0.12
CA PHE A 258 -22.54 -1.06 0.05
C PHE A 258 -23.69 -2.01 0.46
N LYS A 259 -24.89 -1.52 0.76
CA LYS A 259 -25.99 -2.38 1.23
C LYS A 259 -26.31 -3.53 0.29
N ASN A 260 -26.22 -3.31 -1.04
CA ASN A 260 -26.47 -4.30 -2.07
C ASN A 260 -25.20 -4.99 -2.60
N ALA A 261 -24.02 -4.68 -2.03
CA ALA A 261 -22.78 -5.29 -2.46
C ALA A 261 -22.81 -6.81 -2.31
N GLU A 262 -22.18 -7.50 -3.24
CA GLU A 262 -21.99 -8.94 -3.27
C GLU A 262 -20.51 -9.27 -3.30
N LEU A 263 -20.12 -10.45 -2.85
CA LEU A 263 -18.77 -10.96 -2.97
C LEU A 263 -18.39 -11.10 -4.45
N ALA A 264 -17.21 -10.60 -4.84
CA ALA A 264 -16.77 -10.67 -6.24
C ALA A 264 -16.41 -12.11 -6.67
N ASP A 265 -15.76 -12.86 -5.77
CA ASP A 265 -15.50 -14.31 -5.91
C ASP A 265 -15.28 -14.94 -4.51
N GLU A 266 -15.43 -16.27 -4.41
CA GLU A 266 -15.32 -17.01 -3.14
C GLU A 266 -13.98 -16.83 -2.41
N ASN A 267 -12.89 -16.56 -3.15
CA ASN A 267 -11.54 -16.34 -2.64
C ASN A 267 -11.18 -14.85 -2.52
N GLY A 268 -12.08 -13.93 -2.85
CA GLY A 268 -11.85 -12.48 -2.88
C GLY A 268 -11.81 -11.82 -1.48
N TRP A 269 -11.20 -12.47 -0.48
CA TRP A 269 -11.12 -11.97 0.88
C TRP A 269 -9.87 -12.42 1.62
N LEU A 270 -9.51 -11.69 2.68
CA LEU A 270 -8.39 -12.02 3.56
C LEU A 270 -8.67 -11.44 4.95
N THR A 271 -8.29 -12.17 6.00
CA THR A 271 -8.22 -11.65 7.38
C THR A 271 -6.88 -12.01 7.98
N GLY A 272 -6.37 -11.18 8.89
CA GLY A 272 -5.09 -11.42 9.53
C GLY A 272 -4.60 -10.25 10.36
N ALA A 273 -3.34 -10.30 10.67
CA ALA A 273 -2.60 -9.21 11.30
C ALA A 273 -1.13 -9.34 10.89
N LEU A 274 -0.43 -8.23 10.82
CA LEU A 274 1.00 -8.23 10.54
C LEU A 274 1.71 -7.27 11.50
N THR A 275 2.95 -7.60 11.83
CA THR A 275 3.83 -6.69 12.58
C THR A 275 4.72 -5.96 11.59
N PRO A 276 4.65 -4.62 11.53
CA PRO A 276 5.60 -3.86 10.72
C PRO A 276 7.04 -4.13 11.16
N ILE A 277 7.91 -4.45 10.21
CA ILE A 277 9.28 -4.85 10.49
C ILE A 277 10.23 -4.45 9.36
N VAL A 278 11.44 -4.06 9.73
CA VAL A 278 12.58 -3.92 8.82
C VAL A 278 13.60 -4.98 9.20
N ARG A 279 14.15 -5.69 8.23
CA ARG A 279 15.17 -6.71 8.40
C ARG A 279 16.48 -6.32 7.74
N ASN A 280 17.57 -6.86 8.22
CA ASN A 280 18.87 -6.76 7.58
C ASN A 280 18.85 -7.53 6.25
N PRO A 281 19.48 -7.01 5.17
CA PRO A 281 19.31 -7.57 3.82
C PRO A 281 20.08 -8.86 3.55
N VAL A 282 20.90 -9.33 4.49
CA VAL A 282 21.74 -10.52 4.33
C VAL A 282 21.14 -11.67 5.12
N GLY A 283 20.58 -12.64 4.41
CA GLY A 283 20.14 -13.91 4.99
C GLY A 283 21.30 -14.92 5.01
N LYS A 284 21.52 -15.57 6.15
CA LYS A 284 22.57 -16.59 6.34
C LYS A 284 21.99 -17.98 6.29
N LEU A 285 22.52 -18.82 5.40
CA LEU A 285 22.13 -20.22 5.26
C LEU A 285 22.98 -21.14 6.13
N PRO A 286 22.51 -22.37 6.43
CA PRO A 286 23.24 -23.32 7.27
C PRO A 286 24.65 -23.66 6.74
N SER A 287 24.85 -23.65 5.43
CA SER A 287 26.17 -23.87 4.81
C SER A 287 27.15 -22.69 4.97
N GLY A 288 26.70 -21.56 5.53
CA GLY A 288 27.46 -20.31 5.58
C GLY A 288 27.33 -19.45 4.33
N ARG A 289 26.59 -19.91 3.28
CA ARG A 289 26.26 -19.06 2.12
C ARG A 289 25.30 -17.97 2.53
N ILE A 290 25.24 -16.93 1.71
CA ILE A 290 24.38 -15.78 1.93
C ILE A 290 23.41 -15.59 0.77
N VAL A 291 22.23 -15.05 1.08
CA VAL A 291 21.21 -14.63 0.14
C VAL A 291 20.76 -13.21 0.46
N THR A 292 20.24 -12.49 -0.54
CA THR A 292 19.63 -11.18 -0.29
C THR A 292 18.10 -11.26 -0.35
N GLY A 293 17.41 -10.34 0.32
CA GLY A 293 15.98 -10.23 0.28
C GLY A 293 15.49 -9.08 -0.58
N VAL A 294 14.20 -9.10 -0.94
CA VAL A 294 13.47 -8.00 -1.59
C VAL A 294 11.99 -7.99 -1.15
N GLY A 295 11.40 -6.82 -1.11
CA GLY A 295 9.99 -6.64 -0.75
C GLY A 295 9.71 -6.95 0.72
N ASP A 296 8.59 -7.61 0.98
CA ASP A 296 8.12 -7.92 2.35
C ASP A 296 9.07 -8.85 3.12
N THR A 297 9.96 -9.54 2.43
CA THR A 297 11.05 -10.28 3.08
C THR A 297 11.92 -9.37 3.94
N LEU A 298 12.19 -8.15 3.48
CA LEU A 298 13.01 -7.17 4.18
C LEU A 298 12.22 -6.09 4.90
N THR A 299 11.10 -5.64 4.32
CA THR A 299 10.33 -4.52 4.86
C THR A 299 8.85 -4.80 4.74
N THR A 300 8.24 -5.23 5.84
CA THR A 300 6.79 -5.40 5.94
C THR A 300 6.19 -4.12 6.53
N LEU A 301 5.25 -3.52 5.83
CA LEU A 301 4.56 -2.28 6.22
C LEU A 301 3.12 -2.56 6.60
N ASP A 302 2.59 -1.79 7.55
CA ASP A 302 1.15 -1.75 7.79
C ASP A 302 0.44 -1.16 6.55
N PRO A 303 -0.72 -1.69 6.12
CA PRO A 303 -1.38 -1.22 4.91
C PRO A 303 -1.99 0.17 5.01
N ILE A 304 -2.06 0.79 6.18
CA ILE A 304 -2.72 2.08 6.46
C ILE A 304 -2.33 3.22 5.48
N ALA A 305 -1.11 3.22 5.00
CA ALA A 305 -0.61 4.22 4.05
C ALA A 305 -0.67 3.77 2.59
N GLY A 306 -1.12 2.55 2.29
CA GLY A 306 -1.11 1.99 0.94
C GLY A 306 0.29 1.84 0.32
N GLN A 307 1.34 1.76 1.14
CA GLN A 307 2.73 1.81 0.65
C GLN A 307 3.35 0.44 0.35
N GLY A 308 2.75 -0.67 0.79
CA GLY A 308 3.37 -1.99 0.67
C GLY A 308 3.85 -2.31 -0.75
N ALA A 309 2.96 -2.26 -1.74
CA ALA A 309 3.32 -2.51 -3.14
C ALA A 309 4.32 -1.46 -3.67
N ASN A 310 4.07 -0.17 -3.49
CA ASN A 310 4.94 0.90 -3.98
C ASN A 310 6.37 0.78 -3.43
N ASN A 311 6.52 0.37 -2.17
CA ASN A 311 7.79 0.08 -1.55
C ASN A 311 8.52 -1.07 -2.24
N VAL A 312 7.80 -2.14 -2.56
CA VAL A 312 8.32 -3.30 -3.30
C VAL A 312 8.90 -2.87 -4.65
N TYR A 313 8.20 -2.03 -5.42
CA TYR A 313 8.65 -1.55 -6.72
C TYR A 313 9.94 -0.73 -6.61
N ARG A 314 10.01 0.19 -5.63
CA ARG A 314 11.22 1.00 -5.38
C ARG A 314 12.42 0.13 -5.00
N MET A 315 12.19 -0.86 -4.13
CA MET A 315 13.24 -1.78 -3.69
C MET A 315 13.72 -2.70 -4.81
N ALA A 316 12.79 -3.28 -5.60
CA ALA A 316 13.12 -4.14 -6.73
C ALA A 316 13.93 -3.38 -7.80
N LYS A 317 13.49 -2.17 -8.17
CA LYS A 317 14.18 -1.33 -9.14
C LYS A 317 15.61 -0.97 -8.66
N ASN A 318 15.75 -0.55 -7.39
CA ASN A 318 17.06 -0.26 -6.81
C ASN A 318 17.98 -1.49 -6.79
N LEU A 319 17.46 -2.65 -6.40
CA LEU A 319 18.23 -3.89 -6.38
C LEU A 319 18.76 -4.25 -7.77
N VAL A 320 17.88 -4.25 -8.79
CA VAL A 320 18.31 -4.61 -10.16
C VAL A 320 19.29 -3.59 -10.73
N GLN A 321 19.07 -2.29 -10.53
CA GLN A 321 20.01 -1.26 -10.94
C GLN A 321 21.41 -1.47 -10.32
N ASN A 322 21.48 -1.85 -9.04
CA ASN A 322 22.73 -2.16 -8.36
C ASN A 322 23.35 -3.47 -8.86
N ILE A 323 22.57 -4.51 -9.20
CA ILE A 323 23.08 -5.73 -9.83
C ILE A 323 23.74 -5.40 -11.18
N VAL A 324 23.06 -4.62 -12.03
CA VAL A 324 23.57 -4.22 -13.34
C VAL A 324 24.88 -3.39 -13.20
N LYS A 325 24.87 -2.40 -12.30
CA LYS A 325 26.03 -1.56 -12.02
C LYS A 325 27.22 -2.36 -11.47
N HIS A 326 26.95 -3.40 -10.68
CA HIS A 326 27.98 -4.24 -10.07
C HIS A 326 28.74 -5.11 -11.10
N GLY A 327 28.10 -5.42 -12.22
CA GLY A 327 28.72 -6.15 -13.33
C GLY A 327 29.25 -7.53 -12.89
N ASN A 328 30.58 -7.74 -12.99
CA ASN A 328 31.22 -8.99 -12.63
C ASN A 328 31.71 -9.06 -11.17
N GLY A 329 31.39 -8.07 -10.34
CA GLY A 329 31.76 -8.04 -8.91
C GLY A 329 31.13 -9.20 -8.12
N THR A 330 31.69 -9.52 -6.96
CA THR A 330 31.15 -10.54 -6.06
C THR A 330 29.97 -9.99 -5.27
N PHE A 331 28.86 -10.73 -5.24
CA PHE A 331 27.69 -10.38 -4.44
C PHE A 331 27.89 -10.79 -2.97
N ASP A 332 28.77 -10.07 -2.28
CA ASP A 332 29.08 -10.31 -0.87
C ASP A 332 28.11 -9.56 0.08
N ALA A 333 28.27 -9.81 1.39
CA ALA A 333 27.43 -9.18 2.40
C ALA A 333 27.53 -7.65 2.43
N ALA A 334 28.72 -7.09 2.12
CA ALA A 334 28.93 -5.65 2.08
C ALA A 334 28.14 -5.03 0.90
N TRP A 335 28.19 -5.65 -0.28
CA TRP A 335 27.41 -5.22 -1.43
C TRP A 335 25.91 -5.28 -1.17
N MET A 336 25.41 -6.39 -0.59
CA MET A 336 23.97 -6.55 -0.25
C MET A 336 23.52 -5.45 0.73
N SER A 337 24.33 -5.19 1.75
CA SER A 337 24.05 -4.16 2.76
C SER A 337 24.04 -2.76 2.14
N ASN A 338 25.04 -2.41 1.33
CA ASN A 338 25.11 -1.11 0.69
C ASN A 338 23.96 -0.88 -0.31
N THR A 339 23.58 -1.92 -1.04
CA THR A 339 22.44 -1.88 -1.97
C THR A 339 21.13 -1.58 -1.25
N PHE A 340 20.88 -2.23 -0.11
CA PHE A 340 19.71 -1.95 0.71
C PHE A 340 19.77 -0.56 1.35
N GLU A 341 20.93 -0.13 1.79
CA GLU A 341 21.13 1.19 2.39
C GLU A 341 20.82 2.31 1.39
N GLU A 342 21.25 2.18 0.14
CA GLU A 342 20.93 3.13 -0.93
C GLU A 342 19.41 3.26 -1.14
N TYR A 343 18.67 2.14 -1.19
CA TYR A 343 17.22 2.16 -1.25
C TYR A 343 16.61 2.81 0.01
N TYR A 344 17.11 2.43 1.19
CA TYR A 344 16.58 2.91 2.47
C TYR A 344 16.69 4.42 2.59
N GLU A 345 17.85 4.99 2.33
CA GLU A 345 18.08 6.44 2.38
C GLU A 345 17.31 7.20 1.29
N LYS A 346 17.22 6.63 0.09
CA LYS A 346 16.54 7.29 -1.04
C LYS A 346 15.03 7.37 -0.87
N SER A 347 14.39 6.32 -0.33
CA SER A 347 12.93 6.27 -0.25
C SER A 347 12.38 5.40 0.89
N GLY A 348 13.07 4.35 1.29
CA GLY A 348 12.61 3.38 2.27
C GLY A 348 12.27 4.02 3.61
N LYS A 349 13.19 4.87 4.12
CA LYS A 349 13.00 5.59 5.38
C LYS A 349 11.73 6.44 5.37
N ALA A 350 11.55 7.30 4.36
CA ALA A 350 10.37 8.16 4.25
C ALA A 350 9.07 7.35 4.15
N THR A 351 9.11 6.22 3.45
CA THR A 351 7.96 5.30 3.31
C THR A 351 7.58 4.66 4.65
N ILE A 352 8.56 4.20 5.42
CA ILE A 352 8.37 3.63 6.75
C ILE A 352 7.85 4.69 7.72
N ASP A 353 8.50 5.87 7.74
CA ASP A 353 8.12 6.99 8.60
C ASP A 353 6.68 7.45 8.31
N PHE A 354 6.29 7.58 7.03
CA PHE A 354 4.92 7.93 6.64
C PHE A 354 3.89 6.91 7.14
N THR A 355 4.18 5.62 6.97
CA THR A 355 3.30 4.55 7.44
C THR A 355 3.15 4.58 8.96
N ASN A 356 4.26 4.73 9.69
CA ASN A 356 4.26 4.78 11.15
C ASN A 356 3.53 6.04 11.68
N LEU A 357 3.68 7.19 11.01
CA LEU A 357 2.96 8.42 11.37
C LEU A 357 1.44 8.28 11.31
N LEU A 358 0.92 7.47 10.39
CA LEU A 358 -0.53 7.23 10.30
C LEU A 358 -1.04 6.25 11.36
N LEU A 359 -0.17 5.41 11.93
CA LEU A 359 -0.51 4.49 13.03
C LEU A 359 -0.54 5.18 14.39
N GLU A 360 0.17 6.29 14.55
CA GLU A 360 0.35 7.03 15.80
C GLU A 360 -0.66 8.19 15.92
N PRO A 361 -0.86 8.74 17.13
CA PRO A 361 -1.64 9.95 17.30
C PRO A 361 -1.09 11.10 16.46
N ILE A 362 -2.01 11.85 15.85
CA ILE A 362 -1.64 12.95 14.97
C ILE A 362 -0.80 14.02 15.70
N THR A 363 0.33 14.39 15.14
CA THR A 363 1.22 15.42 15.63
C THR A 363 0.61 16.83 15.53
N ASP A 364 1.19 17.83 16.22
CA ASP A 364 0.77 19.23 16.06
C ASP A 364 0.98 19.76 14.65
N ALA A 365 2.07 19.38 14.01
CA ALA A 365 2.36 19.71 12.61
C ALA A 365 1.34 19.06 11.67
N GLY A 366 1.05 17.78 11.88
CA GLY A 366 0.02 17.05 11.13
C GLY A 366 -1.37 17.69 11.29
N ARG A 367 -1.76 18.07 12.50
CA ARG A 367 -3.02 18.80 12.73
C ARG A 367 -3.09 20.12 11.96
N GLN A 368 -2.03 20.91 11.96
CA GLN A 368 -1.97 22.16 11.20
C GLN A 368 -2.14 21.90 9.70
N LEU A 369 -1.47 20.86 9.17
CA LEU A 369 -1.58 20.46 7.76
C LEU A 369 -2.99 20.01 7.40
N LEU A 370 -3.66 19.21 8.25
CA LEU A 370 -5.05 18.76 8.01
C LEU A 370 -6.05 19.92 8.08
N ILE A 371 -5.93 20.80 9.08
CA ILE A 371 -6.82 21.97 9.21
C ILE A 371 -6.67 22.89 8.00
N ALA A 372 -5.45 23.10 7.51
CA ALA A 372 -5.19 23.98 6.36
C ALA A 372 -5.86 23.50 5.06
N GLN A 373 -6.23 22.22 4.96
CA GLN A 373 -6.94 21.61 3.82
C GLN A 373 -8.47 21.71 3.95
N TYR A 374 -9.02 22.09 5.12
CA TYR A 374 -10.46 22.03 5.35
C TYR A 374 -11.23 22.93 4.39
N GLY A 375 -12.20 22.34 3.70
CA GLY A 375 -12.94 22.97 2.62
C GLY A 375 -12.47 22.56 1.22
N SER A 376 -11.44 21.69 1.11
CA SER A 376 -11.10 21.03 -0.15
C SER A 376 -12.24 20.11 -0.60
N ASN A 377 -12.49 20.04 -1.90
CA ASN A 377 -13.60 19.26 -2.50
C ASN A 377 -13.20 18.48 -3.76
N GLY A 378 -11.91 18.47 -4.11
CA GLY A 378 -11.37 17.78 -5.28
C GLY A 378 -11.48 18.51 -6.61
N VAL A 379 -12.14 19.69 -6.66
CA VAL A 379 -12.38 20.44 -7.91
C VAL A 379 -12.07 21.93 -7.82
N SER A 380 -12.01 22.52 -6.64
CA SER A 380 -11.75 23.95 -6.48
C SER A 380 -10.28 24.30 -6.74
N CYS A 381 -10.01 25.58 -7.01
CA CYS A 381 -8.64 26.12 -7.11
C CYS A 381 -8.25 26.93 -5.85
N SER A 382 -8.89 26.63 -4.71
CA SER A 382 -8.61 27.32 -3.45
C SER A 382 -7.26 26.92 -2.84
N GLY A 383 -6.72 27.74 -1.95
CA GLY A 383 -5.50 27.40 -1.21
C GLY A 383 -5.63 26.10 -0.42
N GLN A 384 -6.82 25.81 0.12
CA GLN A 384 -7.13 24.52 0.78
C GLN A 384 -6.97 23.35 -0.17
N GLN A 385 -7.46 23.49 -1.41
CA GLN A 385 -7.37 22.44 -2.43
C GLN A 385 -5.92 22.19 -2.85
N VAL A 386 -5.14 23.24 -3.03
CA VAL A 386 -3.72 23.10 -3.40
C VAL A 386 -2.95 22.31 -2.32
N ILE A 387 -3.23 22.57 -1.03
CA ILE A 387 -2.61 21.84 0.07
C ILE A 387 -3.12 20.38 0.09
N ALA A 388 -4.42 20.15 -0.14
CA ALA A 388 -5.00 18.81 -0.17
C ALA A 388 -4.45 17.95 -1.31
N ASN A 389 -4.23 18.54 -2.48
CA ASN A 389 -3.60 17.83 -3.60
C ASN A 389 -2.15 17.45 -3.26
N ALA A 390 -1.38 18.38 -2.71
CA ALA A 390 -0.01 18.09 -2.29
C ALA A 390 0.06 17.02 -1.17
N PHE A 391 -0.91 17.01 -0.26
CA PHE A 391 -1.06 15.94 0.72
C PHE A 391 -1.35 14.59 0.05
N SER A 392 -2.22 14.56 -0.98
CA SER A 392 -2.52 13.37 -1.75
C SER A 392 -1.29 12.84 -2.49
N ASP A 393 -0.48 13.72 -3.08
CA ASP A 393 0.75 13.35 -3.75
C ASP A 393 1.80 12.72 -2.82
N ASN A 394 1.73 12.97 -1.50
CA ASN A 394 2.60 12.29 -0.53
C ASN A 394 2.32 10.78 -0.43
N PHE A 395 1.13 10.30 -0.79
CA PHE A 395 0.87 8.87 -0.94
C PHE A 395 1.60 8.30 -2.17
N ALA A 396 1.73 9.08 -3.24
CA ALA A 396 2.50 8.66 -4.42
C ALA A 396 4.01 8.70 -4.17
N ASP A 397 4.50 9.71 -3.45
CA ASP A 397 5.91 9.85 -3.06
C ASP A 397 6.05 10.32 -1.60
N PRO A 398 6.24 9.40 -0.64
CA PRO A 398 6.43 9.74 0.77
C PRO A 398 7.64 10.63 1.07
N THR A 399 8.61 10.77 0.15
CA THR A 399 9.75 11.66 0.34
C THR A 399 9.35 13.14 0.28
N PHE A 400 8.18 13.44 -0.28
CA PHE A 400 7.72 14.80 -0.55
C PHE A 400 7.34 15.56 0.73
N LEU A 401 6.42 15.05 1.55
CA LEU A 401 5.89 15.76 2.72
C LEU A 401 6.07 15.05 4.07
N THR A 402 6.56 13.80 4.10
CA THR A 402 6.60 13.02 5.34
C THR A 402 7.34 13.75 6.47
N SER A 403 8.48 14.39 6.17
CA SER A 403 9.25 15.13 7.18
C SER A 403 8.53 16.37 7.73
N TYR A 404 7.49 16.85 7.07
CA TYR A 404 6.71 18.02 7.51
C TYR A 404 5.74 17.65 8.65
N PHE A 405 5.30 16.41 8.73
CA PHE A 405 4.35 15.98 9.78
C PHE A 405 4.91 16.07 11.20
N THR A 406 6.22 16.22 11.35
CA THR A 406 6.89 16.36 12.66
C THR A 406 7.50 17.74 12.87
N ASP A 407 7.34 18.68 11.93
CA ASP A 407 7.96 20.01 11.95
C ASP A 407 6.95 21.10 11.63
N SER A 408 6.41 21.73 12.68
CA SER A 408 5.44 22.82 12.55
C SER A 408 5.98 24.04 11.80
N ALA A 409 7.29 24.32 11.84
CA ALA A 409 7.87 25.44 11.11
C ALA A 409 7.84 25.18 9.61
N LYS A 410 8.22 23.95 9.19
CA LYS A 410 8.12 23.52 7.78
C LYS A 410 6.66 23.55 7.29
N VAL A 411 5.70 23.06 8.06
CA VAL A 411 4.27 23.11 7.68
C VAL A 411 3.81 24.54 7.48
N ARG A 412 4.13 25.46 8.38
CA ARG A 412 3.74 26.88 8.26
C ARG A 412 4.35 27.54 7.04
N ALA A 413 5.63 27.29 6.75
CA ALA A 413 6.28 27.78 5.54
C ALA A 413 5.60 27.19 4.28
N PHE A 414 5.33 25.90 4.26
CA PHE A 414 4.65 25.22 3.17
C PHE A 414 3.24 25.77 2.92
N ILE A 415 2.42 25.97 3.96
CA ILE A 415 1.08 26.56 3.83
C ILE A 415 1.20 27.95 3.21
N SER A 416 2.16 28.76 3.67
CA SER A 416 2.36 30.12 3.15
C SER A 416 2.79 30.12 1.69
N GLU A 417 3.71 29.23 1.33
CA GLU A 417 4.17 29.06 -0.07
C GLU A 417 3.03 28.64 -0.99
N LYS A 418 2.33 27.56 -0.64
CA LYS A 418 1.28 26.97 -1.50
C LYS A 418 0.04 27.86 -1.64
N THR A 419 -0.26 28.66 -0.62
CA THR A 419 -1.45 29.55 -0.67
C THR A 419 -1.14 30.96 -1.14
N GLY A 420 0.13 31.35 -1.22
CA GLY A 420 0.55 32.74 -1.48
C GLY A 420 0.16 33.72 -0.38
N ARG A 421 -0.17 33.23 0.83
CA ARG A 421 -0.64 34.02 2.00
C ARG A 421 0.05 33.52 3.26
N HIS A 422 0.14 34.38 4.28
CA HIS A 422 0.66 33.97 5.57
C HIS A 422 -0.18 32.82 6.15
N TRP A 423 0.47 31.77 6.69
CA TRP A 423 -0.16 30.55 7.17
C TRP A 423 -1.25 30.79 8.23
N LEU A 424 -1.05 31.79 9.13
CA LEU A 424 -1.92 31.98 10.29
C LEU A 424 -3.36 32.39 9.91
N PRO A 425 -3.62 33.44 9.10
CA PRO A 425 -4.99 33.76 8.66
C PRO A 425 -5.63 32.61 7.86
N HIS A 426 -4.85 31.88 7.05
CA HIS A 426 -5.36 30.75 6.28
C HIS A 426 -5.84 29.63 7.22
N THR A 427 -5.00 29.18 8.15
CA THR A 427 -5.33 28.11 9.10
C THR A 427 -6.43 28.53 10.07
N ALA A 428 -6.42 29.77 10.56
CA ALA A 428 -7.47 30.30 11.43
C ALA A 428 -8.84 30.35 10.71
N GLY A 429 -8.88 30.77 9.44
CA GLY A 429 -10.10 30.75 8.62
C GLY A 429 -10.65 29.33 8.41
N SER A 430 -9.77 28.36 8.14
CA SER A 430 -10.13 26.96 8.03
C SER A 430 -10.67 26.40 9.35
N LEU A 431 -10.03 26.72 10.48
CA LEU A 431 -10.48 26.30 11.82
C LEU A 431 -11.86 26.87 12.17
N LEU A 432 -12.11 28.15 11.89
CA LEU A 432 -13.43 28.78 12.07
C LEU A 432 -14.49 28.06 11.22
N SER A 433 -14.15 27.64 10.02
CA SER A 433 -15.06 26.86 9.17
C SER A 433 -15.35 25.49 9.77
N VAL A 434 -14.36 24.78 10.33
CA VAL A 434 -14.57 23.52 11.07
C VAL A 434 -15.57 23.74 12.21
N VAL A 435 -15.34 24.75 13.05
CA VAL A 435 -16.21 25.04 14.21
C VAL A 435 -17.64 25.37 13.77
N ARG A 436 -17.79 26.23 12.76
CA ARG A 436 -19.10 26.59 12.19
C ARG A 436 -19.85 25.35 11.70
N ASP A 437 -19.18 24.48 10.96
CA ASP A 437 -19.82 23.32 10.37
C ASP A 437 -20.17 22.25 11.41
N GLN A 438 -19.39 22.14 12.50
CA GLN A 438 -19.74 21.31 13.66
C GLN A 438 -20.99 21.85 14.40
N VAL A 439 -21.10 23.17 14.55
CA VAL A 439 -22.32 23.76 15.13
C VAL A 439 -23.53 23.50 14.26
N ARG A 440 -23.42 23.69 12.92
CA ARG A 440 -24.50 23.40 11.98
C ARG A 440 -24.97 21.94 12.09
N GLN A 441 -24.03 21.00 12.12
CA GLN A 441 -24.34 19.58 12.24
C GLN A 441 -25.10 19.26 13.55
N LYS A 442 -24.71 19.86 14.68
CA LYS A 442 -25.41 19.66 15.96
C LYS A 442 -26.84 20.17 15.97
N ILE A 443 -27.17 21.16 15.18
CA ILE A 443 -28.53 21.72 15.05
C ILE A 443 -29.31 21.15 13.84
N GLY A 444 -28.80 20.07 13.24
CA GLY A 444 -29.46 19.38 12.12
C GLY A 444 -29.36 20.09 10.77
N MET A 445 -28.49 21.08 10.62
CA MET A 445 -28.24 21.76 9.34
C MET A 445 -27.10 21.08 8.58
N THR A 446 -27.18 21.09 7.26
CA THR A 446 -26.10 20.57 6.40
C THR A 446 -24.83 21.41 6.59
N PRO A 447 -23.68 20.78 6.86
CA PRO A 447 -22.39 21.48 6.88
C PRO A 447 -22.05 22.14 5.54
N GLY A 448 -21.29 23.25 5.58
CA GLY A 448 -21.09 24.09 4.40
C GLY A 448 -20.03 23.58 3.42
N ALA A 449 -19.04 22.79 3.86
CA ALA A 449 -17.93 22.38 3.03
C ALA A 449 -17.84 20.86 2.93
N GLY A 450 -17.84 20.33 1.69
CA GLY A 450 -17.48 18.95 1.39
C GLY A 450 -18.41 17.85 1.92
N TYR A 451 -19.57 18.21 2.45
CA TYR A 451 -20.57 17.25 2.92
C TYR A 451 -21.62 16.97 1.83
N TRP A 452 -22.01 15.74 1.73
CA TRP A 452 -23.10 15.27 0.87
C TRP A 452 -24.42 15.30 1.60
#